data_363987921bc9776cf8e92c1acd650313
#
_entry.id   363987921bc9776cf8e92c1acd650313
#
_cell.length_a   1.000
_cell.length_b   1.000
_cell.length_c   1.000
_cell.angle_alpha   90.00
_cell.angle_beta   90.00
_cell.angle_gamma   90.00
#
_symmetry.space_group_name_H-M   'P 1'
#
loop_
_entity.id
_entity.type
_entity.pdbx_description
1 polymer ?
#
loop_
_entity_poly.entity_id
_entity_poly.type
_entity_poly.pdbx_seq_one_letter_code
_entity_poly.pdbx_strand_id
1 'polypeptide(L)'
;MLFRSWLAHGRTNSILHNGFGVDEERRLLTEITAAITEATGRRPLGWMGPGLTETHHTPELLADLGYRYVLDWTNDDQPYPLTVPGMLSVPYSVELNDLLLFGKGFTGPEFVQIVIDQYEQLSADAANGSGRVLALALHPFVIGQAFRHKYFDQVLAYLAERPDAWLTTSDDIAAHYRSA
;
A
#
# COMPACT_ATOMS: atom_id res chain seq x y z
N MET A 1 14.83 -8.03 -12.52
CA MET A 1 14.49 -6.62 -12.29
C MET A 1 13.93 -6.52 -10.87
N LEU A 2 14.47 -5.69 -9.99
CA LEU A 2 13.90 -5.56 -8.64
C LEU A 2 12.71 -4.60 -8.74
N PHE A 3 11.49 -5.10 -8.57
CA PHE A 3 10.29 -4.29 -8.40
C PHE A 3 10.41 -3.56 -7.07
N ARG A 4 10.76 -2.28 -7.09
CA ARG A 4 10.89 -1.43 -5.91
C ARG A 4 10.42 -0.03 -6.22
N SER A 5 9.43 0.43 -5.47
CA SER A 5 9.09 1.83 -5.33
C SER A 5 9.32 2.26 -3.87
N TRP A 6 9.58 3.54 -3.67
CA TRP A 6 9.71 4.11 -2.34
C TRP A 6 8.42 4.82 -1.98
N LEU A 7 7.71 4.23 -1.05
CA LEU A 7 6.49 4.81 -0.49
C LEU A 7 6.85 5.62 0.76
N ALA A 8 6.37 6.85 0.86
CA ALA A 8 6.52 7.63 2.08
C ALA A 8 5.50 7.17 3.13
N HIS A 9 5.96 7.02 4.39
CA HIS A 9 5.16 6.45 5.47
C HIS A 9 5.41 7.17 6.82
N GLY A 10 5.34 8.49 6.80
CA GLY A 10 5.61 9.30 7.99
C GLY A 10 7.09 9.32 8.40
N ARG A 11 7.39 10.03 9.48
CA ARG A 11 8.74 10.05 10.09
C ARG A 11 9.00 8.78 10.91
N THR A 12 7.99 8.33 11.61
CA THR A 12 7.96 7.07 12.36
C THR A 12 6.54 6.54 12.35
N ASN A 13 6.39 5.22 12.48
CA ASN A 13 5.06 4.60 12.56
C ASN A 13 4.32 4.85 13.90
N SER A 14 4.97 5.56 14.84
CA SER A 14 4.41 5.90 16.15
C SER A 14 3.75 7.29 16.20
N ILE A 15 3.93 8.11 15.15
CA ILE A 15 3.38 9.46 15.08
C ILE A 15 2.22 9.45 14.08
N LEU A 16 1.00 9.46 14.61
CA LEU A 16 -0.22 9.50 13.80
C LEU A 16 -0.46 10.93 13.27
N HIS A 17 -0.99 11.05 12.06
CA HIS A 17 -1.13 12.33 11.37
C HIS A 17 -2.46 13.04 11.59
N ASN A 18 -3.46 12.38 12.14
CA ASN A 18 -4.83 12.89 12.28
C ASN A 18 -5.03 14.08 13.22
N GLY A 19 -3.99 14.56 13.88
CA GLY A 19 -4.05 15.67 14.84
C GLY A 19 -3.22 16.90 14.47
N PHE A 20 -2.55 16.91 13.31
CA PHE A 20 -1.69 18.03 12.92
C PHE A 20 -2.48 19.24 12.41
N GLY A 21 -1.96 20.45 12.71
CA GLY A 21 -2.35 21.64 11.98
C GLY A 21 -1.71 21.68 10.58
N VAL A 22 -2.34 22.39 9.64
CA VAL A 22 -1.93 22.42 8.23
C VAL A 22 -0.47 22.79 8.00
N ASP A 23 0.06 23.79 8.74
CA ASP A 23 1.45 24.23 8.58
C ASP A 23 2.46 23.25 9.17
N GLU A 24 2.09 22.58 10.25
CA GLU A 24 2.90 21.53 10.87
C GLU A 24 2.98 20.31 9.97
N GLU A 25 1.84 19.88 9.43
CA GLU A 25 1.76 18.75 8.51
C GLU A 25 2.54 19.05 7.22
N ARG A 26 2.37 20.22 6.61
CA ARG A 26 3.14 20.64 5.43
C ARG A 26 4.64 20.56 5.66
N ARG A 27 5.12 21.07 6.80
CA ARG A 27 6.54 21.00 7.15
C ARG A 27 6.99 19.54 7.28
N LEU A 28 6.24 18.71 7.99
CA LEU A 28 6.55 17.30 8.19
C LEU A 28 6.61 16.52 6.87
N LEU A 29 5.61 16.68 6.01
CA LEU A 29 5.57 16.05 4.70
C LEU A 29 6.74 16.50 3.80
N THR A 30 7.10 17.79 3.87
CA THR A 30 8.26 18.32 3.14
C THR A 30 9.57 17.68 3.61
N GLU A 31 9.78 17.59 4.93
CA GLU A 31 10.97 16.95 5.50
C GLU A 31 11.07 15.46 5.14
N ILE A 32 9.97 14.72 5.21
CA ILE A 32 9.92 13.30 4.82
C ILE A 32 10.26 13.13 3.35
N THR A 33 9.65 13.95 2.49
CA THR A 33 9.90 13.93 1.04
C THR A 33 11.36 14.21 0.72
N ALA A 34 11.96 15.21 1.37
CA ALA A 34 13.37 15.55 1.19
C ALA A 34 14.28 14.40 1.64
N ALA A 35 14.04 13.83 2.81
CA ALA A 35 14.85 12.75 3.37
C ALA A 35 14.84 11.49 2.45
N ILE A 36 13.68 11.09 1.93
CA ILE A 36 13.58 9.96 1.00
C ILE A 36 14.29 10.30 -0.31
N THR A 37 14.09 11.51 -0.83
CA THR A 37 14.72 11.94 -2.08
C THR A 37 16.24 11.95 -1.98
N GLU A 38 16.77 12.46 -0.87
CA GLU A 38 18.22 12.47 -0.60
C GLU A 38 18.79 11.05 -0.49
N ALA A 39 18.10 10.18 0.27
CA ALA A 39 18.58 8.82 0.52
C ALA A 39 18.50 7.90 -0.72
N THR A 40 17.53 8.13 -1.61
CA THR A 40 17.22 7.21 -2.71
C THR A 40 17.52 7.77 -4.10
N GLY A 41 17.77 9.07 -4.22
CA GLY A 41 17.88 9.78 -5.50
C GLY A 41 16.56 9.94 -6.25
N ARG A 42 15.43 9.57 -5.63
CA ARG A 42 14.10 9.62 -6.23
C ARG A 42 13.06 10.18 -5.27
N ARG A 43 12.23 11.09 -5.77
CA ARG A 43 11.07 11.57 -5.03
C ARG A 43 10.04 10.42 -4.91
N PRO A 44 9.47 10.17 -3.71
CA PRO A 44 8.36 9.23 -3.58
C PRO A 44 7.13 9.77 -4.32
N LEU A 45 6.40 8.88 -5.00
CA LEU A 45 5.17 9.21 -5.71
C LEU A 45 3.91 8.83 -4.92
N GLY A 46 4.04 7.92 -3.98
CA GLY A 46 2.97 7.42 -3.13
C GLY A 46 3.16 7.73 -1.66
N TRP A 47 2.04 7.84 -0.98
CA TRP A 47 1.95 8.05 0.45
C TRP A 47 1.11 6.97 1.12
N MET A 48 1.51 6.56 2.32
CA MET A 48 0.69 5.82 3.26
C MET A 48 0.94 6.39 4.66
N GLY A 49 -0.09 6.98 5.27
CA GLY A 49 0.02 7.55 6.60
C GLY A 49 0.28 6.50 7.68
N PRO A 50 1.05 6.81 8.73
CA PRO A 50 1.19 5.92 9.87
C PRO A 50 -0.17 5.54 10.44
N GLY A 51 -0.46 4.23 10.52
CA GLY A 51 -1.77 3.74 10.94
C GLY A 51 -2.93 4.16 10.03
N LEU A 52 -2.67 4.45 8.75
CA LEU A 52 -3.63 4.94 7.76
C LEU A 52 -4.32 6.25 8.20
N THR A 53 -3.57 7.13 8.88
CA THR A 53 -4.12 8.38 9.41
C THR A 53 -3.76 9.58 8.53
N GLU A 54 -4.74 10.45 8.33
CA GLU A 54 -4.64 11.68 7.57
C GLU A 54 -5.36 12.83 8.29
N THR A 55 -5.05 14.05 7.89
CA THR A 55 -5.92 15.22 8.10
C THR A 55 -6.75 15.48 6.85
N HIS A 56 -7.71 16.39 6.93
CA HIS A 56 -8.46 16.83 5.74
C HIS A 56 -7.59 17.52 4.69
N HIS A 57 -6.40 17.97 5.07
CA HIS A 57 -5.47 18.68 4.19
C HIS A 57 -4.41 17.75 3.56
N THR A 58 -4.23 16.54 4.08
CA THR A 58 -3.18 15.62 3.63
C THR A 58 -3.15 15.42 2.11
N PRO A 59 -4.26 15.11 1.43
CA PRO A 59 -4.23 14.87 -0.02
C PRO A 59 -3.82 16.10 -0.84
N GLU A 60 -4.24 17.32 -0.43
CA GLU A 60 -3.87 18.56 -1.08
C GLU A 60 -2.39 18.88 -0.86
N LEU A 61 -1.89 18.73 0.37
CA LEU A 61 -0.49 18.94 0.71
C LEU A 61 0.43 17.99 -0.02
N LEU A 62 0.02 16.74 -0.16
CA LEU A 62 0.74 15.71 -0.93
C LEU A 62 0.79 16.06 -2.43
N ALA A 63 -0.35 16.50 -3.01
CA ALA A 63 -0.40 16.94 -4.40
C ALA A 63 0.55 18.12 -4.67
N ASP A 64 0.58 19.12 -3.78
CA ASP A 64 1.50 20.26 -3.84
C ASP A 64 2.98 19.81 -3.83
N LEU A 65 3.29 18.75 -3.08
CA LEU A 65 4.62 18.15 -3.01
C LEU A 65 4.93 17.19 -4.16
N GLY A 66 3.99 16.96 -5.08
CA GLY A 66 4.20 16.17 -6.29
C GLY A 66 3.91 14.67 -6.13
N TYR A 67 3.27 14.27 -5.04
CA TYR A 67 2.73 12.92 -4.91
C TYR A 67 1.61 12.67 -5.93
N ARG A 68 1.31 11.42 -6.18
CA ARG A 68 0.36 10.98 -7.20
C ARG A 68 -0.74 10.10 -6.65
N TYR A 69 -0.53 9.45 -5.51
CA TYR A 69 -1.52 8.57 -4.91
C TYR A 69 -1.31 8.41 -3.41
N VAL A 70 -2.37 7.99 -2.74
CA VAL A 70 -2.40 7.55 -1.34
C VAL A 70 -2.88 6.10 -1.26
N LEU A 71 -2.53 5.41 -0.16
CA LEU A 71 -2.97 4.05 0.16
C LEU A 71 -3.79 4.00 1.47
N ASP A 72 -4.18 5.14 2.01
CA ASP A 72 -4.80 5.21 3.34
C ASP A 72 -6.28 4.80 3.36
N TRP A 73 -6.90 4.69 2.19
CA TRP A 73 -8.33 4.45 2.04
C TRP A 73 -8.59 3.00 1.63
N THR A 74 -9.25 2.25 2.51
CA THR A 74 -9.47 0.79 2.37
C THR A 74 -10.90 0.45 1.92
N ASN A 75 -11.47 1.25 1.05
CA ASN A 75 -12.89 1.24 0.70
C ASN A 75 -13.20 0.67 -0.69
N ASP A 76 -12.19 0.29 -1.48
CA ASP A 76 -12.37 -0.31 -2.80
C ASP A 76 -11.19 -1.21 -3.15
N ASP A 77 -11.39 -2.17 -4.04
CA ASP A 77 -10.36 -3.03 -4.63
C ASP A 77 -9.84 -2.48 -5.96
N GLN A 78 -10.30 -1.32 -6.39
CA GLN A 78 -9.89 -0.64 -7.61
C GLN A 78 -9.32 0.74 -7.30
N PRO A 79 -8.29 1.19 -8.03
CA PRO A 79 -7.87 2.59 -7.95
C PRO A 79 -9.00 3.52 -8.41
N TYR A 80 -9.06 4.70 -7.81
CA TYR A 80 -10.01 5.74 -8.23
C TYR A 80 -9.43 7.14 -7.99
N PRO A 81 -9.89 8.17 -8.75
CA PRO A 81 -9.44 9.53 -8.57
C PRO A 81 -10.03 10.14 -7.29
N LEU A 82 -9.19 10.85 -6.54
CA LEU A 82 -9.66 11.72 -5.46
C LEU A 82 -10.20 13.03 -6.02
N THR A 83 -10.91 13.80 -5.19
CA THR A 83 -11.37 15.15 -5.53
C THR A 83 -10.20 16.13 -5.74
N VAL A 84 -9.02 15.83 -5.17
CA VAL A 84 -7.79 16.59 -5.40
C VAL A 84 -7.22 16.25 -6.78
N PRO A 85 -7.09 17.23 -7.69
CA PRO A 85 -6.66 16.97 -9.07
C PRO A 85 -5.31 16.25 -9.14
N GLY A 86 -5.28 15.18 -9.91
CA GLY A 86 -4.06 14.41 -10.12
C GLY A 86 -3.70 13.44 -8.98
N MET A 87 -4.53 13.30 -7.95
CA MET A 87 -4.36 12.32 -6.88
C MET A 87 -5.27 11.11 -7.09
N LEU A 88 -4.76 9.93 -6.79
CA LEU A 88 -5.50 8.67 -6.80
C LEU A 88 -5.54 8.07 -5.39
N SER A 89 -6.58 7.34 -5.07
CA SER A 89 -6.54 6.27 -4.08
C SER A 89 -6.12 4.99 -4.78
N VAL A 90 -5.07 4.33 -4.28
CA VAL A 90 -4.67 2.99 -4.71
C VAL A 90 -5.03 2.04 -3.58
N PRO A 91 -5.68 0.91 -3.86
CA PRO A 91 -6.16 0.01 -2.82
C PRO A 91 -5.08 -0.48 -1.88
N TYR A 92 -5.42 -0.55 -0.61
CA TYR A 92 -4.67 -1.19 0.46
C TYR A 92 -5.58 -2.21 1.14
N SER A 93 -5.15 -3.47 1.17
CA SER A 93 -5.93 -4.56 1.76
C SER A 93 -5.59 -4.70 3.26
N VAL A 94 -6.28 -3.94 4.09
CA VAL A 94 -6.05 -3.97 5.56
C VAL A 94 -6.31 -5.34 6.16
N GLU A 95 -7.21 -6.11 5.57
CA GLU A 95 -7.53 -7.49 5.93
C GLU A 95 -6.37 -8.48 5.68
N LEU A 96 -5.43 -8.13 4.79
CA LEU A 96 -4.23 -8.92 4.49
C LEU A 96 -2.96 -8.37 5.17
N ASN A 97 -3.13 -7.55 6.20
CA ASN A 97 -2.03 -7.05 7.00
C ASN A 97 -1.58 -8.13 8.00
N ASP A 98 -0.32 -8.57 7.89
CA ASP A 98 0.24 -9.66 8.71
C ASP A 98 0.21 -9.33 10.22
N LEU A 99 0.47 -8.08 10.61
CA LEU A 99 0.42 -7.65 12.01
C LEU A 99 -0.99 -7.79 12.57
N LEU A 100 -2.02 -7.45 11.80
CA LEU A 100 -3.41 -7.55 12.23
C LEU A 100 -3.87 -9.00 12.27
N LEU A 101 -3.57 -9.80 11.25
CA LEU A 101 -3.96 -11.21 11.20
C LEU A 101 -3.32 -12.00 12.34
N PHE A 102 -2.01 -11.95 12.47
CA PHE A 102 -1.33 -12.67 13.55
C PHE A 102 -1.63 -12.07 14.93
N GLY A 103 -1.89 -10.76 15.03
CA GLY A 103 -2.35 -10.11 16.26
C GLY A 103 -3.73 -10.57 16.72
N LYS A 104 -4.61 -10.96 15.78
CA LYS A 104 -5.92 -11.56 16.07
C LYS A 104 -5.85 -13.09 16.34
N GLY A 105 -4.66 -13.69 16.26
CA GLY A 105 -4.44 -15.10 16.55
C GLY A 105 -4.54 -16.04 15.35
N PHE A 106 -4.64 -15.53 14.13
CA PHE A 106 -4.59 -16.37 12.93
C PHE A 106 -3.25 -17.11 12.85
N THR A 107 -3.30 -18.35 12.39
CA THR A 107 -2.13 -19.20 12.21
C THR A 107 -1.50 -19.00 10.83
N GLY A 108 -0.28 -19.52 10.62
CA GLY A 108 0.37 -19.44 9.31
C GLY A 108 -0.42 -20.12 8.19
N PRO A 109 -0.97 -21.33 8.35
CA PRO A 109 -1.86 -21.93 7.34
C PRO A 109 -3.09 -21.10 7.02
N GLU A 110 -3.72 -20.49 8.03
CA GLU A 110 -4.88 -19.62 7.82
C GLU A 110 -4.50 -18.34 7.07
N PHE A 111 -3.33 -17.76 7.36
CA PHE A 111 -2.80 -16.63 6.58
C PHE A 111 -2.68 -16.99 5.09
N VAL A 112 -2.12 -18.16 4.77
CA VAL A 112 -2.02 -18.63 3.37
C VAL A 112 -3.40 -18.76 2.75
N GLN A 113 -4.34 -19.41 3.44
CA GLN A 113 -5.68 -19.63 2.91
C GLN A 113 -6.43 -18.32 2.68
N ILE A 114 -6.36 -17.36 3.62
CA ILE A 114 -7.00 -16.04 3.49
C ILE A 114 -6.48 -15.31 2.23
N VAL A 115 -5.16 -15.33 1.98
CA VAL A 115 -4.59 -14.69 0.80
C VAL A 115 -5.05 -15.38 -0.50
N ILE A 116 -5.13 -16.72 -0.49
CA ILE A 116 -5.62 -17.49 -1.65
C ILE A 116 -7.08 -17.16 -1.92
N ASP A 117 -7.94 -17.21 -0.92
CA ASP A 117 -9.37 -16.92 -1.05
C ASP A 117 -9.61 -15.49 -1.57
N GLN A 118 -8.86 -14.53 -1.05
CA GLN A 118 -8.93 -13.13 -1.50
C GLN A 118 -8.51 -13.02 -2.97
N TYR A 119 -7.40 -13.67 -3.35
CA TYR A 119 -6.94 -13.66 -4.74
C TYR A 119 -7.98 -14.28 -5.68
N GLU A 120 -8.50 -15.46 -5.35
CA GLU A 120 -9.47 -16.17 -6.19
C GLU A 120 -10.75 -15.36 -6.40
N GLN A 121 -11.24 -14.71 -5.34
CA GLN A 121 -12.41 -13.83 -5.46
C GLN A 121 -12.11 -12.60 -6.32
N LEU A 122 -11.01 -11.90 -6.07
CA LEU A 122 -10.64 -10.71 -6.86
C LEU A 122 -10.37 -11.06 -8.33
N SER A 123 -9.77 -12.21 -8.61
CA SER A 123 -9.58 -12.70 -9.99
C SER A 123 -10.93 -12.97 -10.68
N ALA A 124 -11.88 -13.60 -9.98
CA ALA A 124 -13.23 -13.83 -10.51
C ALA A 124 -13.97 -12.50 -10.77
N ASP A 125 -13.83 -11.52 -9.89
CA ASP A 125 -14.41 -10.18 -10.06
C ASP A 125 -13.76 -9.43 -11.23
N ALA A 126 -12.45 -9.56 -11.40
CA ALA A 126 -11.70 -8.93 -12.50
C ALA A 126 -12.09 -9.49 -13.88
N ALA A 127 -12.54 -10.75 -13.98
CA ALA A 127 -13.00 -11.34 -15.22
C ALA A 127 -14.22 -10.62 -15.84
N ASN A 128 -14.90 -9.77 -15.08
CA ASN A 128 -15.99 -8.92 -15.57
C ASN A 128 -15.51 -7.61 -16.23
N GLY A 129 -14.21 -7.43 -16.48
CA GLY A 129 -13.65 -6.37 -17.31
C GLY A 129 -13.03 -5.19 -16.57
N SER A 130 -12.75 -5.33 -15.27
CA SER A 130 -12.01 -4.32 -14.49
C SER A 130 -10.99 -4.96 -13.59
N GLY A 131 -9.73 -4.49 -13.65
CA GLY A 131 -8.66 -5.01 -12.79
C GLY A 131 -8.95 -4.80 -11.30
N ARG A 132 -8.43 -5.71 -10.48
CA ARG A 132 -8.48 -5.64 -9.02
C ARG A 132 -7.07 -5.58 -8.46
N VAL A 133 -6.94 -4.97 -7.29
CA VAL A 133 -5.66 -4.84 -6.57
C VAL A 133 -5.74 -5.66 -5.29
N LEU A 134 -4.77 -6.56 -5.13
CA LEU A 134 -4.50 -7.26 -3.90
C LEU A 134 -3.19 -6.73 -3.31
N ALA A 135 -3.23 -6.16 -2.11
CA ALA A 135 -2.06 -5.66 -1.41
C ALA A 135 -1.73 -6.52 -0.20
N LEU A 136 -0.48 -6.99 -0.10
CA LEU A 136 0.02 -7.67 1.08
C LEU A 136 0.82 -6.68 1.94
N ALA A 137 0.30 -6.34 3.11
CA ALA A 137 1.00 -5.49 4.07
C ALA A 137 1.82 -6.35 5.02
N LEU A 138 3.13 -6.26 4.90
CA LEU A 138 4.07 -7.15 5.56
C LEU A 138 5.04 -6.37 6.46
N HIS A 139 5.26 -6.90 7.66
CA HIS A 139 6.21 -6.38 8.62
C HIS A 139 7.34 -7.39 8.82
N PRO A 140 8.61 -7.05 8.54
CA PRO A 140 9.73 -7.97 8.66
C PRO A 140 9.84 -8.62 10.05
N PHE A 141 9.49 -7.90 11.11
CA PHE A 141 9.48 -8.41 12.48
C PHE A 141 8.29 -9.33 12.80
N VAL A 142 7.29 -9.43 11.90
CA VAL A 142 6.13 -10.34 12.03
C VAL A 142 6.31 -11.54 11.11
N ILE A 143 6.17 -11.34 9.79
CA ILE A 143 6.20 -12.44 8.81
C ILE A 143 7.62 -13.00 8.59
N GLY A 144 8.66 -12.18 8.82
CA GLY A 144 10.05 -12.60 8.67
C GLY A 144 10.58 -13.52 9.77
N GLN A 145 9.77 -13.85 10.78
CA GLN A 145 10.16 -14.81 11.81
C GLN A 145 10.26 -16.23 11.20
N ALA A 146 11.28 -16.99 11.61
CA ALA A 146 11.62 -18.29 11.03
C ALA A 146 10.43 -19.27 10.94
N PHE A 147 9.55 -19.30 11.94
CA PHE A 147 8.38 -20.18 11.94
C PHE A 147 7.22 -19.69 11.06
N ARG A 148 7.23 -18.42 10.65
CA ARG A 148 6.21 -17.80 9.77
C ARG A 148 6.66 -17.69 8.32
N HIS A 149 7.94 -17.48 8.06
CA HIS A 149 8.50 -17.20 6.74
C HIS A 149 8.08 -18.23 5.68
N LYS A 150 8.05 -19.52 6.02
CA LYS A 150 7.62 -20.60 5.11
C LYS A 150 6.19 -20.43 4.57
N TYR A 151 5.33 -19.75 5.29
CA TYR A 151 3.94 -19.48 4.84
C TYR A 151 3.91 -18.32 3.86
N PHE A 152 4.78 -17.34 4.03
CA PHE A 152 4.95 -16.30 3.05
C PHE A 152 5.52 -16.84 1.72
N ASP A 153 6.47 -17.77 1.79
CA ASP A 153 6.97 -18.45 0.60
C ASP A 153 5.86 -19.20 -0.16
N GLN A 154 4.94 -19.84 0.57
CA GLN A 154 3.78 -20.50 -0.05
C GLN A 154 2.86 -19.50 -0.77
N VAL A 155 2.59 -18.35 -0.15
CA VAL A 155 1.80 -17.28 -0.78
C VAL A 155 2.48 -16.76 -2.04
N LEU A 156 3.79 -16.47 -1.97
CA LEU A 156 4.53 -15.99 -3.14
C LEU A 156 4.57 -17.02 -4.28
N ALA A 157 4.80 -18.29 -3.95
CA ALA A 157 4.78 -19.37 -4.94
C ALA A 157 3.40 -19.49 -5.62
N TYR A 158 2.34 -19.45 -4.82
CA TYR A 158 0.97 -19.49 -5.35
C TYR A 158 0.69 -18.34 -6.33
N LEU A 159 0.98 -17.10 -5.92
CA LEU A 159 0.72 -15.92 -6.74
C LEU A 159 1.62 -15.86 -8.00
N ALA A 160 2.86 -16.31 -7.90
CA ALA A 160 3.81 -16.31 -9.03
C ALA A 160 3.41 -17.29 -10.16
N GLU A 161 2.62 -18.33 -9.85
CA GLU A 161 2.10 -19.30 -10.82
C GLU A 161 0.81 -18.84 -11.51
N ARG A 162 0.25 -17.69 -11.13
CA ARG A 162 -1.01 -17.19 -11.69
C ARG A 162 -0.76 -16.37 -12.96
N PRO A 163 -1.26 -16.79 -14.13
CA PRO A 163 -1.02 -16.10 -15.39
C PRO A 163 -1.77 -14.77 -15.51
N ASP A 164 -2.82 -14.58 -14.70
CA ASP A 164 -3.65 -13.39 -14.61
C ASP A 164 -3.19 -12.41 -13.50
N ALA A 165 -2.17 -12.78 -12.71
CA ALA A 165 -1.60 -11.92 -11.69
C ALA A 165 -0.47 -11.05 -12.25
N TRP A 166 -0.63 -9.75 -12.18
CA TRP A 166 0.44 -8.79 -12.44
C TRP A 166 1.15 -8.44 -11.13
N LEU A 167 2.27 -9.12 -10.83
CA LEU A 167 3.10 -8.79 -9.68
C LEU A 167 3.83 -7.49 -9.94
N THR A 168 3.47 -6.44 -9.22
CA THR A 168 3.87 -5.07 -9.53
C THR A 168 4.02 -4.19 -8.29
N THR A 169 4.23 -2.90 -8.49
CA THR A 169 4.33 -1.89 -7.43
C THR A 169 3.12 -0.94 -7.48
N SER A 170 2.85 -0.27 -6.36
CA SER A 170 1.81 0.77 -6.31
C SER A 170 2.09 1.93 -7.27
N ASP A 171 3.37 2.26 -7.54
CA ASP A 171 3.75 3.24 -8.56
C ASP A 171 3.28 2.82 -9.96
N ASP A 172 3.52 1.55 -10.32
CA ASP A 172 3.13 1.01 -11.63
C ASP A 172 1.61 0.91 -11.76
N ILE A 173 0.90 0.52 -10.69
CA ILE A 173 -0.56 0.51 -10.66
C ILE A 173 -1.11 1.92 -10.91
N ALA A 174 -0.59 2.93 -10.19
CA ALA A 174 -1.02 4.31 -10.36
C ALA A 174 -0.71 4.85 -11.76
N ALA A 175 0.43 4.47 -12.35
CA ALA A 175 0.78 4.83 -13.72
C ALA A 175 -0.13 4.17 -14.75
N HIS A 176 -0.42 2.87 -14.60
CA HIS A 176 -1.32 2.12 -15.47
C HIS A 176 -2.73 2.72 -15.46
N TYR A 177 -3.29 2.96 -14.30
CA TYR A 177 -4.64 3.55 -14.17
C TYR A 177 -4.78 4.91 -14.88
N ARG A 178 -3.70 5.72 -14.90
CA ARG A 178 -3.70 7.03 -15.57
C ARG A 178 -3.61 6.94 -17.09
N SER A 179 -3.12 5.82 -17.62
CA SER A 179 -2.92 5.60 -19.06
C SER A 179 -4.07 4.82 -19.71
N ALA A 180 -4.93 4.22 -18.91
CA ALA A 180 -6.12 3.49 -19.34
C ALA A 180 -7.32 4.43 -19.53
#